data_e5985e1779db58ab91a2228fe93a08f3
#
_entry.id   e5985e1779db58ab91a2228fe93a08f3
#
_cell.length_a   1.000
_cell.length_b   1.000
_cell.length_c   1.000
_cell.angle_alpha   90.00
_cell.angle_beta   90.00
_cell.angle_gamma   90.00
#
_symmetry.space_group_name_H-M   'P 1'
#
loop_
_entity.id
_entity.type
_entity.pdbx_description
1 polymer ?
#
loop_
_entity_poly.entity_id
_entity_poly.type
_entity_poly.pdbx_seq_one_letter_code
_entity_poly.pdbx_strand_id
1 'polypeptide(L)'
;MLVQSDRVVVGYHGTSARYARDILNRGEYRVSQNDYDWLGRGVYFWEHAPYRAWDWARYKYGSDAAVLESLIRLGRCLDLTDIRYTDAIKQAFDGLREAYAFKNIDLPQNRGKARRLDCLVINYVAEFVFPECETVRAPFLEGPPIFEGSAILSESHIQVVVRKTQEIILSIKDAHPLDGDPSGGKRS
;
A
#
# COMPACT_ATOMS: atom_id res chain seq x y z
N MET A 1 -16.94 9.92 -9.20
CA MET A 1 -16.40 10.78 -8.11
C MET A 1 -16.22 9.94 -6.86
N LEU A 2 -15.07 10.05 -6.20
CA LEU A 2 -14.82 9.39 -4.92
C LEU A 2 -15.58 10.08 -3.79
N VAL A 3 -16.05 9.27 -2.83
CA VAL A 3 -16.71 9.81 -1.63
C VAL A 3 -15.65 10.31 -0.66
N GLN A 4 -15.85 11.52 -0.11
CA GLN A 4 -15.01 12.05 0.96
C GLN A 4 -15.20 11.21 2.21
N SER A 5 -14.10 10.78 2.84
CA SER A 5 -14.09 10.03 4.08
C SER A 5 -13.30 10.79 5.15
N ASP A 6 -13.93 11.06 6.27
CA ASP A 6 -13.27 11.64 7.46
C ASP A 6 -12.63 10.57 8.35
N ARG A 7 -12.66 9.31 7.92
CA ARG A 7 -12.06 8.20 8.64
C ARG A 7 -10.55 8.40 8.76
N VAL A 8 -10.06 8.28 9.99
CA VAL A 8 -8.62 8.27 10.30
C VAL A 8 -8.23 6.85 10.68
N VAL A 9 -7.14 6.38 10.11
CA VAL A 9 -6.56 5.05 10.40
C VAL A 9 -5.13 5.20 10.89
N VAL A 10 -4.65 4.20 11.65
CA VAL A 10 -3.25 4.06 12.00
C VAL A 10 -2.55 3.26 10.93
N GLY A 11 -1.55 3.85 10.29
CA GLY A 11 -0.72 3.20 9.28
C GLY A 11 0.70 3.03 9.76
N TYR A 12 1.32 1.89 9.44
CA TYR A 12 2.72 1.59 9.76
C TYR A 12 3.55 1.53 8.49
N HIS A 13 4.68 2.22 8.47
CA HIS A 13 5.60 2.27 7.33
C HIS A 13 6.94 1.65 7.71
N GLY A 14 7.25 0.50 7.11
CA GLY A 14 8.54 -0.16 7.28
C GLY A 14 9.63 0.53 6.42
N THR A 15 10.78 0.82 7.03
CA THR A 15 11.90 1.50 6.35
C THR A 15 13.22 1.17 7.04
N SER A 16 14.33 1.82 6.63
CA SER A 16 15.58 1.75 7.38
C SER A 16 15.66 2.85 8.45
N ALA A 17 16.45 2.62 9.50
CA ALA A 17 16.67 3.59 10.58
C ALA A 17 17.20 4.94 10.07
N ARG A 18 18.03 4.92 9.00
CA ARG A 18 18.47 6.16 8.33
C ARG A 18 17.31 6.93 7.73
N TYR A 19 16.47 6.26 6.93
CA TYR A 19 15.33 6.91 6.30
C TYR A 19 14.24 7.31 7.31
N ALA A 20 14.05 6.52 8.38
CA ALA A 20 13.14 6.88 9.46
C ALA A 20 13.53 8.23 10.10
N ARG A 21 14.80 8.40 10.44
CA ARG A 21 15.33 9.68 10.97
C ARG A 21 15.11 10.84 9.99
N ASP A 22 15.39 10.62 8.70
CA ASP A 22 15.19 11.66 7.67
C ASP A 22 13.70 12.06 7.57
N ILE A 23 12.78 11.11 7.63
CA ILE A 23 11.32 11.35 7.58
C ILE A 23 10.88 12.12 8.81
N LEU A 24 11.30 11.71 10.02
CA LEU A 24 10.95 12.38 11.27
C LEU A 24 11.48 13.82 11.32
N ASN A 25 12.71 14.05 10.84
CA ASN A 25 13.31 15.39 10.82
C ASN A 25 12.62 16.34 9.83
N ARG A 26 12.13 15.80 8.69
CA ARG A 26 11.46 16.60 7.65
C ARG A 26 9.95 16.70 7.85
N GLY A 27 9.35 15.78 8.60
CA GLY A 27 7.91 15.63 8.70
C GLY A 27 7.24 15.13 7.40
N GLU A 28 8.02 14.54 6.47
CA GLU A 28 7.53 14.16 5.16
C GLU A 28 8.09 12.81 4.70
N TYR A 29 7.22 12.02 4.08
CA TYR A 29 7.59 10.78 3.38
C TYR A 29 7.96 11.06 1.93
N ARG A 30 8.80 10.19 1.36
CA ARG A 30 9.02 10.13 -0.08
C ARG A 30 7.98 9.23 -0.74
N VAL A 31 7.30 9.76 -1.73
CA VAL A 31 6.36 9.01 -2.56
C VAL A 31 7.12 7.99 -3.41
N SER A 32 6.74 6.71 -3.32
CA SER A 32 7.24 5.67 -4.22
C SER A 32 6.67 5.88 -5.63
N GLN A 33 7.53 5.70 -6.63
CA GLN A 33 7.19 5.80 -8.05
C GLN A 33 7.57 4.53 -8.83
N ASN A 34 7.70 3.40 -8.12
CA ASN A 34 8.02 2.14 -8.77
C ASN A 34 6.85 1.69 -9.67
N ASP A 35 7.16 1.08 -10.80
CA ASP A 35 6.19 0.57 -11.76
C ASP A 35 5.59 -0.80 -11.36
N TYR A 36 6.04 -1.36 -10.23
CA TYR A 36 5.62 -2.66 -9.71
C TYR A 36 4.82 -2.60 -8.41
N ASP A 37 4.57 -1.41 -7.89
CA ASP A 37 3.82 -1.19 -6.65
C ASP A 37 2.30 -1.37 -6.92
N TRP A 38 1.71 -2.43 -6.40
CA TRP A 38 0.38 -2.93 -6.81
C TRP A 38 -0.82 -1.97 -6.64
N LEU A 39 -0.73 -1.00 -5.71
CA LEU A 39 -1.73 0.07 -5.53
C LEU A 39 -1.30 1.40 -6.17
N GLY A 40 -0.32 1.36 -7.08
CA GLY A 40 0.18 2.54 -7.77
C GLY A 40 1.13 3.38 -6.92
N ARG A 41 1.41 4.59 -7.41
CA ARG A 41 2.35 5.54 -6.79
C ARG A 41 1.83 6.05 -5.46
N GLY A 42 2.68 6.17 -4.46
CA GLY A 42 2.33 6.72 -3.16
C GLY A 42 3.25 6.27 -2.03
N VAL A 43 2.91 6.62 -0.82
CA VAL A 43 3.54 6.12 0.39
C VAL A 43 2.70 4.97 0.94
N TYR A 44 3.34 3.81 1.12
CA TYR A 44 2.68 2.57 1.52
C TYR A 44 2.66 2.40 3.02
N PHE A 45 1.51 2.03 3.56
CA PHE A 45 1.31 1.76 4.97
C PHE A 45 0.54 0.45 5.17
N TRP A 46 0.90 -0.31 6.19
CA TRP A 46 0.09 -1.40 6.74
C TRP A 46 -0.91 -0.82 7.73
N GLU A 47 -2.22 -0.89 7.40
CA GLU A 47 -3.29 -0.39 8.29
C GLU A 47 -3.43 -1.31 9.50
N HIS A 48 -3.26 -0.76 10.71
CA HIS A 48 -3.35 -1.49 11.99
C HIS A 48 -2.53 -2.79 12.08
N ALA A 49 -1.47 -2.93 11.28
CA ALA A 49 -0.66 -4.15 11.20
C ALA A 49 0.83 -3.89 11.44
N PRO A 50 1.25 -3.48 12.67
CA PRO A 50 2.64 -3.15 12.98
C PRO A 50 3.60 -4.31 12.77
N TYR A 51 3.19 -5.54 13.11
CA TYR A 51 4.03 -6.73 12.91
C TYR A 51 4.37 -6.96 11.44
N ARG A 52 3.41 -6.75 10.53
CA ARG A 52 3.66 -6.87 9.08
C ARG A 52 4.67 -5.83 8.59
N ALA A 53 4.59 -4.60 9.10
CA ALA A 53 5.55 -3.55 8.79
C ALA A 53 6.96 -3.90 9.31
N TRP A 54 7.06 -4.44 10.53
CA TRP A 54 8.33 -4.89 11.11
C TRP A 54 8.92 -6.10 10.36
N ASP A 55 8.11 -7.12 10.04
CA ASP A 55 8.57 -8.29 9.27
C ASP A 55 9.15 -7.88 7.92
N TRP A 56 8.44 -7.00 7.21
CA TRP A 56 8.91 -6.49 5.93
C TRP A 56 10.18 -5.65 6.07
N ALA A 57 10.26 -4.76 7.06
CA ALA A 57 11.42 -3.93 7.29
C ALA A 57 12.65 -4.78 7.63
N ARG A 58 12.51 -5.79 8.51
CA ARG A 58 13.58 -6.72 8.86
C ARG A 58 14.02 -7.56 7.66
N TYR A 59 13.07 -8.06 6.86
CA TYR A 59 13.40 -8.79 5.64
C TYR A 59 14.24 -7.95 4.68
N LYS A 60 13.91 -6.66 4.54
CA LYS A 60 14.57 -5.76 3.58
C LYS A 60 15.85 -5.11 4.09
N TYR A 61 15.90 -4.74 5.36
CA TYR A 61 16.97 -3.92 5.94
C TYR A 61 17.75 -4.59 7.08
N GLY A 62 17.37 -5.81 7.48
CA GLY A 62 18.05 -6.55 8.54
C GLY A 62 18.04 -5.78 9.87
N SER A 63 19.25 -5.60 10.45
CA SER A 63 19.42 -4.87 11.72
C SER A 63 19.20 -3.35 11.61
N ASP A 64 19.19 -2.78 10.40
CA ASP A 64 18.87 -1.36 10.16
C ASP A 64 17.36 -1.11 9.97
N ALA A 65 16.52 -2.11 10.26
CA ALA A 65 15.07 -1.99 10.14
C ALA A 65 14.51 -0.97 11.12
N ALA A 66 13.55 -0.19 10.64
CA ALA A 66 12.76 0.74 11.44
C ALA A 66 11.31 0.76 10.93
N VAL A 67 10.38 1.11 11.81
CA VAL A 67 8.98 1.30 11.46
C VAL A 67 8.51 2.63 12.01
N LEU A 68 7.79 3.38 11.19
CA LEU A 68 7.11 4.60 11.59
C LEU A 68 5.61 4.35 11.67
N GLU A 69 4.98 4.94 12.69
CA GLU A 69 3.53 4.98 12.84
C GLU A 69 3.01 6.34 12.39
N SER A 70 1.90 6.35 11.65
CA SER A 70 1.26 7.58 11.21
C SER A 70 -0.25 7.52 11.40
N LEU A 71 -0.86 8.67 11.72
CA LEU A 71 -2.29 8.86 11.60
C LEU A 71 -2.59 9.35 10.18
N ILE A 72 -3.46 8.63 9.48
CA ILE A 72 -3.77 8.87 8.08
C ILE A 72 -5.27 9.11 7.96
N ARG A 73 -5.66 10.30 7.47
CA ARG A 73 -7.03 10.54 7.01
C ARG A 73 -7.20 9.89 5.64
N LEU A 74 -8.26 9.11 5.44
CA LEU A 74 -8.45 8.46 4.13
C LEU A 74 -8.82 9.45 3.03
N GLY A 75 -9.51 10.54 3.36
CA GLY A 75 -9.88 11.58 2.39
C GLY A 75 -10.73 11.02 1.25
N ARG A 76 -10.45 11.44 0.02
CA ARG A 76 -11.04 10.86 -1.19
C ARG A 76 -10.33 9.56 -1.54
N CYS A 77 -10.82 8.49 -0.95
CA CYS A 77 -10.21 7.17 -0.98
C CYS A 77 -10.80 6.29 -2.09
N LEU A 78 -9.92 5.76 -2.94
CA LEU A 78 -10.26 4.61 -3.79
C LEU A 78 -10.15 3.34 -2.93
N ASP A 79 -11.23 2.98 -2.23
CA ASP A 79 -11.29 1.82 -1.36
C ASP A 79 -11.72 0.58 -2.15
N LEU A 80 -10.79 -0.34 -2.42
CA LEU A 80 -11.05 -1.55 -3.20
C LEU A 80 -11.83 -2.62 -2.41
N THR A 81 -12.19 -2.36 -1.16
CA THR A 81 -13.21 -3.16 -0.45
C THR A 81 -14.63 -2.76 -0.84
N ASP A 82 -14.79 -1.63 -1.52
CA ASP A 82 -16.07 -1.14 -1.99
C ASP A 82 -16.31 -1.52 -3.46
N ILE A 83 -17.27 -2.41 -3.70
CA ILE A 83 -17.59 -2.91 -5.04
C ILE A 83 -18.04 -1.82 -6.03
N ARG A 84 -18.45 -0.63 -5.55
CA ARG A 84 -18.87 0.50 -6.40
C ARG A 84 -17.80 0.94 -7.39
N TYR A 85 -16.52 0.72 -7.06
CA TYR A 85 -15.39 1.13 -7.91
C TYR A 85 -14.96 0.06 -8.92
N THR A 86 -15.48 -1.17 -8.79
CA THR A 86 -15.05 -2.31 -9.61
C THR A 86 -15.27 -2.06 -11.11
N ASP A 87 -16.43 -1.53 -11.48
CA ASP A 87 -16.75 -1.30 -12.90
C ASP A 87 -15.90 -0.18 -13.51
N ALA A 88 -15.60 0.88 -12.75
CA ALA A 88 -14.71 1.94 -13.20
C ALA A 88 -13.28 1.42 -13.46
N ILE A 89 -12.79 0.52 -12.59
CA ILE A 89 -11.46 -0.10 -12.76
C ILE A 89 -11.45 -1.03 -13.99
N LYS A 90 -12.50 -1.83 -14.20
CA LYS A 90 -12.63 -2.69 -15.39
C LYS A 90 -12.65 -1.87 -16.68
N GLN A 91 -13.47 -0.82 -16.73
CA GLN A 91 -13.53 0.08 -17.89
C GLN A 91 -12.19 0.76 -18.17
N ALA A 92 -11.48 1.19 -17.12
CA ALA A 92 -10.13 1.75 -17.27
C ALA A 92 -9.15 0.74 -17.85
N PHE A 93 -9.19 -0.51 -17.38
CA PHE A 93 -8.38 -1.60 -17.94
C PHE A 93 -8.71 -1.87 -19.41
N ASP A 94 -9.99 -1.94 -19.77
CA ASP A 94 -10.42 -2.18 -21.15
C ASP A 94 -9.93 -1.05 -22.10
N GLY A 95 -10.09 0.20 -21.69
CA GLY A 95 -9.57 1.36 -22.45
C GLY A 95 -8.05 1.34 -22.59
N LEU A 96 -7.31 0.98 -21.53
CA LEU A 96 -5.87 0.80 -21.59
C LEU A 96 -5.48 -0.31 -22.57
N ARG A 97 -6.16 -1.45 -22.52
CA ARG A 97 -5.93 -2.58 -23.43
C ARG A 97 -6.10 -2.18 -24.90
N GLU A 98 -7.17 -1.47 -25.22
CA GLU A 98 -7.42 -0.96 -26.57
C GLU A 98 -6.34 0.06 -27.01
N ALA A 99 -5.97 1.00 -26.12
CA ALA A 99 -4.93 1.99 -26.42
C ALA A 99 -3.55 1.37 -26.67
N TYR A 100 -3.20 0.32 -25.89
CA TYR A 100 -1.95 -0.41 -26.07
C TYR A 100 -1.96 -1.22 -27.36
N ALA A 101 -3.09 -1.91 -27.66
CA ALA A 101 -3.28 -2.65 -28.91
C ALA A 101 -3.17 -1.72 -30.15
N PHE A 102 -3.79 -0.54 -30.09
CA PHE A 102 -3.70 0.44 -31.17
C PHE A 102 -2.25 0.90 -31.45
N LYS A 103 -1.44 1.01 -30.39
CA LYS A 103 -0.01 1.36 -30.50
C LYS A 103 0.89 0.16 -30.82
N ASN A 104 0.33 -1.02 -30.94
CA ASN A 104 1.07 -2.29 -31.11
C ASN A 104 2.13 -2.50 -30.01
N ILE A 105 1.76 -2.21 -28.76
CA ILE A 105 2.59 -2.36 -27.55
C ILE A 105 1.89 -3.33 -26.59
N ASP A 106 2.64 -4.25 -26.03
CA ASP A 106 2.10 -5.19 -25.02
C ASP A 106 1.83 -4.48 -23.68
N LEU A 107 0.70 -4.82 -23.06
CA LEU A 107 0.46 -4.44 -21.66
C LEU A 107 1.48 -5.09 -20.72
N PRO A 108 1.93 -4.38 -19.69
CA PRO A 108 2.76 -4.99 -18.65
C PRO A 108 2.00 -6.14 -17.98
N GLN A 109 2.73 -7.10 -17.44
CA GLN A 109 2.17 -8.27 -16.78
C GLN A 109 2.53 -8.28 -15.29
N ASN A 110 1.61 -8.79 -14.48
CA ASN A 110 1.92 -9.15 -13.11
C ASN A 110 2.78 -10.43 -13.11
N ARG A 111 3.99 -10.38 -12.52
CA ARG A 111 4.90 -11.54 -12.43
C ARG A 111 5.51 -11.62 -11.04
N GLY A 112 5.36 -12.77 -10.39
CA GLY A 112 5.85 -12.98 -9.02
C GLY A 112 5.30 -11.93 -8.06
N LYS A 113 6.18 -11.20 -7.38
CA LYS A 113 5.80 -10.09 -6.48
C LYS A 113 5.62 -8.74 -7.20
N ALA A 114 6.06 -8.61 -8.45
CA ALA A 114 5.92 -7.38 -9.22
C ALA A 114 4.54 -7.29 -9.86
N ARG A 115 3.78 -6.26 -9.52
CA ARG A 115 2.39 -6.05 -9.94
C ARG A 115 2.27 -4.90 -10.95
N ARG A 116 3.02 -4.97 -12.05
CA ARG A 116 3.11 -3.88 -13.03
C ARG A 116 1.79 -3.55 -13.72
N LEU A 117 0.97 -4.57 -14.02
CA LEU A 117 -0.34 -4.35 -14.61
C LEU A 117 -1.28 -3.64 -13.62
N ASP A 118 -1.32 -4.13 -12.37
CA ASP A 118 -2.14 -3.49 -11.32
C ASP A 118 -1.68 -2.05 -11.08
N CYS A 119 -0.35 -1.82 -10.99
CA CYS A 119 0.23 -0.50 -10.86
C CYS A 119 -0.21 0.46 -11.98
N LEU A 120 -0.15 0.01 -13.22
CA LEU A 120 -0.58 0.79 -14.39
C LEU A 120 -2.06 1.16 -14.29
N VAL A 121 -2.92 0.16 -14.03
CA VAL A 121 -4.38 0.38 -13.99
C VAL A 121 -4.78 1.29 -12.84
N ILE A 122 -4.25 1.06 -11.63
CA ILE A 122 -4.58 1.89 -10.46
C ILE A 122 -4.06 3.32 -10.62
N ASN A 123 -2.87 3.51 -11.18
CA ASN A 123 -2.37 4.85 -11.49
C ASN A 123 -3.27 5.55 -12.51
N TYR A 124 -3.68 4.87 -13.58
CA TYR A 124 -4.58 5.43 -14.57
C TYR A 124 -5.92 5.84 -13.95
N VAL A 125 -6.52 4.95 -13.13
CA VAL A 125 -7.78 5.25 -12.43
C VAL A 125 -7.64 6.46 -11.51
N ALA A 126 -6.57 6.52 -10.71
CA ALA A 126 -6.35 7.59 -9.75
C ALA A 126 -5.94 8.93 -10.40
N GLU A 127 -5.42 8.92 -11.63
CA GLU A 127 -4.99 10.14 -12.33
C GLU A 127 -6.02 10.68 -13.31
N PHE A 128 -6.76 9.80 -13.98
CA PHE A 128 -7.65 10.19 -15.08
C PHE A 128 -9.13 9.91 -14.83
N VAL A 129 -9.48 8.90 -14.02
CA VAL A 129 -10.88 8.60 -13.68
C VAL A 129 -11.28 9.33 -12.40
N PHE A 130 -10.40 9.34 -11.41
CA PHE A 130 -10.60 10.00 -10.11
C PHE A 130 -9.42 10.92 -9.76
N PRO A 131 -9.21 12.04 -10.48
CA PRO A 131 -8.05 12.93 -10.29
C PRO A 131 -7.99 13.56 -8.89
N GLU A 132 -9.10 13.53 -8.16
CA GLU A 132 -9.18 13.93 -6.77
C GLU A 132 -8.65 12.87 -5.78
N CYS A 133 -8.27 11.67 -6.23
CA CYS A 133 -7.85 10.56 -5.38
C CYS A 133 -6.65 10.94 -4.50
N GLU A 134 -6.85 10.83 -3.18
CA GLU A 134 -5.84 11.15 -2.15
C GLU A 134 -5.21 9.88 -1.60
N THR A 135 -6.01 8.82 -1.45
CA THR A 135 -5.55 7.51 -0.95
C THR A 135 -6.13 6.36 -1.77
N VAL A 136 -5.41 5.25 -1.80
CA VAL A 136 -5.91 3.95 -2.30
C VAL A 136 -5.80 2.96 -1.15
N ARG A 137 -6.86 2.19 -0.91
CA ARG A 137 -6.96 1.21 0.18
C ARG A 137 -7.41 -0.13 -0.35
N ALA A 138 -6.74 -1.22 0.06
CA ALA A 138 -7.12 -2.55 -0.37
C ALA A 138 -6.72 -3.64 0.62
N PRO A 139 -7.46 -4.77 0.68
CA PRO A 139 -7.04 -5.98 1.37
C PRO A 139 -5.93 -6.66 0.57
N PHE A 140 -4.90 -7.13 1.25
CA PHE A 140 -3.82 -7.93 0.69
C PHE A 140 -3.85 -9.32 1.33
N LEU A 141 -4.16 -10.32 0.51
CA LEU A 141 -4.26 -11.71 0.95
C LEU A 141 -2.89 -12.38 0.76
N GLU A 142 -2.21 -12.70 1.85
CA GLU A 142 -0.85 -13.22 1.82
C GLU A 142 -0.65 -14.30 2.90
N GLY A 143 0.36 -15.13 2.70
CA GLY A 143 0.72 -16.22 3.61
C GLY A 143 -0.02 -17.53 3.35
N PRO A 144 0.38 -18.62 4.05
CA PRO A 144 -0.33 -19.88 4.00
C PRO A 144 -1.65 -19.83 4.78
N PRO A 145 -2.57 -20.78 4.55
CA PRO A 145 -3.72 -20.98 5.42
C PRO A 145 -3.31 -21.12 6.90
N ILE A 146 -4.08 -20.51 7.81
CA ILE A 146 -3.77 -20.57 9.27
C ILE A 146 -3.92 -21.97 9.87
N PHE A 147 -4.70 -22.83 9.22
CA PHE A 147 -4.81 -24.27 9.51
C PHE A 147 -5.25 -24.98 8.23
N GLU A 148 -5.12 -26.30 8.19
CA GLU A 148 -5.49 -27.12 7.04
C GLU A 148 -6.97 -26.92 6.64
N GLY A 149 -7.21 -26.57 5.36
CA GLY A 149 -8.56 -26.28 4.84
C GLY A 149 -9.08 -24.87 5.15
N SER A 150 -8.33 -24.02 5.86
CA SER A 150 -8.74 -22.64 6.13
C SER A 150 -8.68 -21.76 4.87
N ALA A 151 -9.71 -20.93 4.68
CA ALA A 151 -9.69 -19.82 3.72
C ALA A 151 -9.03 -18.54 4.28
N ILE A 152 -8.68 -18.51 5.58
CA ILE A 152 -8.02 -17.38 6.22
C ILE A 152 -6.51 -17.57 6.06
N LEU A 153 -5.84 -16.56 5.50
CA LEU A 153 -4.40 -16.57 5.31
C LEU A 153 -3.68 -15.84 6.46
N SER A 154 -2.54 -16.39 6.88
CA SER A 154 -1.83 -15.99 8.10
C SER A 154 -1.25 -14.58 8.07
N GLU A 155 -1.03 -14.01 6.89
CA GLU A 155 -0.37 -12.72 6.70
C GLU A 155 -1.28 -11.68 6.02
N SER A 156 -2.61 -11.97 5.96
CA SER A 156 -3.58 -11.05 5.39
C SER A 156 -3.64 -9.74 6.16
N HIS A 157 -3.69 -8.64 5.44
CA HIS A 157 -3.70 -7.30 6.02
C HIS A 157 -4.34 -6.30 5.06
N ILE A 158 -4.54 -5.08 5.52
CA ILE A 158 -4.95 -3.97 4.67
C ILE A 158 -3.74 -3.08 4.40
N GLN A 159 -3.57 -2.66 3.15
CA GLN A 159 -2.64 -1.62 2.77
C GLN A 159 -3.37 -0.33 2.40
N VAL A 160 -2.80 0.79 2.84
CA VAL A 160 -3.19 2.13 2.44
C VAL A 160 -2.03 2.77 1.74
N VAL A 161 -2.29 3.33 0.57
CA VAL A 161 -1.32 4.12 -0.19
C VAL A 161 -1.75 5.57 -0.17
N VAL A 162 -0.91 6.45 0.36
CA VAL A 162 -1.13 7.90 0.37
C VAL A 162 -0.48 8.49 -0.87
N ARG A 163 -1.29 9.04 -1.77
CA ARG A 163 -0.85 9.65 -3.04
C ARG A 163 -0.54 11.14 -2.90
N LYS A 164 -1.30 11.83 -2.04
CA LYS A 164 -1.11 13.24 -1.69
C LYS A 164 -0.80 13.32 -0.20
N THR A 165 0.45 13.52 0.17
CA THR A 165 0.90 13.43 1.57
C THR A 165 0.45 14.63 2.42
N GLN A 166 0.33 15.81 1.82
CA GLN A 166 -0.11 17.02 2.51
C GLN A 166 -1.56 16.88 2.97
N GLU A 167 -1.85 17.25 4.21
CA GLU A 167 -3.17 17.22 4.84
C GLU A 167 -3.76 15.81 5.08
N ILE A 168 -3.16 14.77 4.50
CA ILE A 168 -3.60 13.38 4.63
C ILE A 168 -2.85 12.67 5.76
N ILE A 169 -1.54 12.88 5.88
CA ILE A 169 -0.73 12.36 6.98
C ILE A 169 -0.77 13.38 8.12
N LEU A 170 -1.49 13.04 9.19
CA LEU A 170 -1.75 13.95 10.31
C LEU A 170 -0.65 13.93 11.36
N SER A 171 0.07 12.82 11.50
CA SER A 171 1.19 12.69 12.43
C SER A 171 2.15 11.60 11.99
N ILE A 172 3.40 11.71 12.39
CA ILE A 172 4.46 10.72 12.17
C ILE A 172 5.23 10.55 13.47
N LYS A 173 5.42 9.32 13.92
CA LYS A 173 6.25 9.01 15.09
C LYS A 173 6.95 7.65 14.94
N ASP A 174 7.98 7.40 15.73
CA ASP A 174 8.59 6.08 15.82
C ASP A 174 7.57 5.05 16.32
N ALA A 175 7.53 3.90 15.66
CA ALA A 175 6.82 2.73 16.16
C ALA A 175 7.82 1.85 16.91
N HIS A 176 7.74 1.84 18.24
CA HIS A 176 8.56 0.91 19.02
C HIS A 176 8.14 -0.53 18.73
N PRO A 177 9.09 -1.49 18.72
CA PRO A 177 8.75 -2.90 18.71
C PRO A 177 7.80 -3.19 19.87
N LEU A 178 6.68 -3.84 19.56
CA LEU A 178 5.72 -4.21 20.61
C LEU A 178 6.35 -5.28 21.52
N ASP A 179 6.23 -5.14 22.82
CA ASP A 179 6.62 -6.17 23.80
C ASP A 179 5.88 -7.47 23.46
N GLY A 180 6.63 -8.57 23.27
CA GLY A 180 6.06 -9.86 22.89
C GLY A 180 6.00 -10.13 21.38
N ASP A 181 6.81 -9.43 20.57
CA ASP A 181 6.96 -9.70 19.14
C ASP A 181 7.29 -11.19 18.87
N PRO A 182 6.37 -11.97 18.27
CA PRO A 182 6.58 -13.40 18.02
C PRO A 182 7.66 -13.69 16.97
N SER A 183 8.15 -12.68 16.24
CA SER A 183 9.13 -12.84 15.17
C SER A 183 10.59 -12.88 15.69
N GLY A 184 10.84 -12.70 17.00
CA GLY A 184 12.14 -12.94 17.64
C GLY A 184 12.54 -14.42 17.70
N GLY A 185 11.64 -15.34 17.41
CA GLY A 185 11.88 -16.78 17.26
C GLY A 185 12.29 -17.09 15.81
N LYS A 186 13.52 -17.57 15.62
CA LYS A 186 14.03 -18.08 14.36
C LYS A 186 12.99 -19.00 13.71
N ARG A 187 12.45 -18.61 12.55
CA ARG A 187 11.82 -19.56 11.63
C ARG A 187 12.97 -20.44 11.09
N SER A 188 13.07 -21.66 11.62
CA SER A 188 13.92 -22.73 11.10
C SER A 188 13.42 -23.21 9.74
#